data_ee3dd32675cc91ee43817388def51435
#
_entry.id   ee3dd32675cc91ee43817388def51435
#
_cell.length_a   1.000
_cell.length_b   1.000
_cell.length_c   1.000
_cell.angle_alpha   90.00
_cell.angle_beta   90.00
_cell.angle_gamma   90.00
#
_symmetry.space_group_name_H-M   'P 1'
#
loop_
_entity.id
_entity.type
_entity.pdbx_description
1 polymer ?
#
loop_
_entity_poly.entity_id
_entity_poly.type
_entity_poly.pdbx_seq_one_letter_code
_entity_poly.pdbx_strand_id
1 'polypeptide(L)'
;MNKHTIALVLSTIAGYAYYQIMEASLPTESNCSYMAAPVTDLLAFIWGFVFVAYGFQYDNAILTFMGASIVVEHVFQLKRKV
;
A
#
# COMPACT_ATOMS: atom_id res chain seq x y z
N MET A 1 6.40 -22.08 -6.03
CA MET A 1 6.32 -20.78 -5.30
C MET A 1 5.01 -20.74 -4.55
N ASN A 2 5.06 -20.34 -3.29
CA ASN A 2 3.86 -20.40 -2.52
C ASN A 2 2.95 -19.19 -2.82
N LYS A 3 1.65 -19.32 -2.53
CA LYS A 3 0.67 -18.31 -2.92
C LYS A 3 0.93 -16.95 -2.25
N HIS A 4 1.47 -16.95 -1.04
CA HIS A 4 1.77 -15.69 -0.35
C HIS A 4 2.94 -14.97 -1.00
N THR A 5 3.94 -15.72 -1.47
CA THR A 5 5.06 -15.13 -2.21
C THR A 5 4.57 -14.47 -3.50
N ILE A 6 3.69 -15.16 -4.22
CA ILE A 6 3.09 -14.62 -5.45
C ILE A 6 2.29 -13.36 -5.11
N ALA A 7 1.52 -13.41 -4.02
CA ALA A 7 0.73 -12.25 -3.59
C ALA A 7 1.63 -11.04 -3.27
N LEU A 8 2.75 -11.27 -2.62
CA LEU A 8 3.69 -10.18 -2.29
C LEU A 8 4.31 -9.58 -3.54
N VAL A 9 4.71 -10.42 -4.50
CA VAL A 9 5.28 -9.93 -5.75
C VAL A 9 4.24 -9.11 -6.52
N LEU A 10 3.03 -9.63 -6.66
CA LEU A 10 1.96 -8.92 -7.36
C LEU A 10 1.57 -7.63 -6.65
N SER A 11 1.61 -7.63 -5.32
CA SER A 11 1.28 -6.44 -4.55
C SER A 11 2.28 -5.31 -4.77
N THR A 12 3.54 -5.64 -4.99
CA THR A 12 4.56 -4.63 -5.31
C THR A 12 4.20 -3.93 -6.62
N ILE A 13 3.82 -4.70 -7.62
CA ILE A 13 3.41 -4.14 -8.93
C ILE A 13 2.12 -3.35 -8.78
N ALA A 14 1.13 -3.93 -8.10
CA ALA A 14 -0.17 -3.29 -7.92
C ALA A 14 -0.07 -1.99 -7.10
N GLY A 15 0.74 -2.01 -6.04
CA GLY A 15 0.94 -0.83 -5.21
C GLY A 15 1.57 0.31 -5.98
N TYR A 16 2.58 0.01 -6.79
CA TYR A 16 3.22 1.01 -7.64
C TYR A 16 2.24 1.55 -8.68
N ALA A 17 1.48 0.68 -9.32
CA ALA A 17 0.49 1.11 -10.31
C ALA A 17 -0.59 1.98 -9.68
N TYR A 18 -1.07 1.59 -8.50
CA TYR A 18 -2.08 2.36 -7.79
C TYR A 18 -1.55 3.74 -7.42
N TYR A 19 -0.32 3.81 -6.94
CA TYR A 19 0.33 5.08 -6.64
C TYR A 19 0.40 5.99 -7.87
N GLN A 20 0.76 5.45 -9.02
CA GLN A 20 0.82 6.23 -10.27
C GLN A 20 -0.56 6.74 -10.69
N ILE A 21 -1.57 5.90 -10.56
CA ILE A 21 -2.95 6.28 -10.91
C ILE A 21 -3.42 7.40 -9.99
N MET A 22 -3.17 7.30 -8.69
CA MET A 22 -3.56 8.31 -7.73
C MET A 22 -2.87 9.64 -8.00
N GLU A 23 -1.57 9.60 -8.33
CA GLU A 23 -0.83 10.81 -8.66
C GLU A 23 -1.41 11.51 -9.89
N ALA A 24 -1.76 10.74 -10.92
CA ALA A 24 -2.29 11.30 -12.15
C ALA A 24 -3.71 11.84 -11.99
N SER A 25 -4.47 11.29 -11.04
CA SER A 25 -5.89 11.60 -10.87
C SER A 25 -6.16 12.77 -9.94
N LEU A 26 -5.25 13.08 -9.01
CA LEU A 26 -5.49 14.09 -8.00
C LEU A 26 -4.76 15.38 -8.31
N PRO A 27 -5.39 16.54 -8.03
CA PRO A 27 -4.70 17.84 -8.16
C PRO A 27 -3.50 17.90 -7.22
N THR A 28 -2.46 18.59 -7.67
CA THR A 28 -1.23 18.71 -6.90
C THR A 28 -1.45 19.28 -5.50
N GLU A 29 -2.30 20.29 -5.41
CA GLU A 29 -2.61 20.90 -4.11
C GLU A 29 -3.29 19.94 -3.17
N SER A 30 -4.25 19.17 -3.67
CA SER A 30 -4.94 18.16 -2.89
C SER A 30 -3.97 17.08 -2.44
N ASN A 31 -3.07 16.67 -3.31
CA ASN A 31 -2.05 15.70 -2.97
C ASN A 31 -1.16 16.18 -1.85
N CYS A 32 -0.68 17.42 -1.95
CA CYS A 32 0.17 17.98 -0.92
C CYS A 32 -0.54 18.05 0.42
N SER A 33 -1.77 18.51 0.43
CA SER A 33 -2.54 18.64 1.66
C SER A 33 -2.83 17.27 2.29
N TYR A 34 -3.27 16.32 1.47
CA TYR A 34 -3.65 15.00 1.96
C TYR A 34 -2.43 14.22 2.42
N MET A 35 -1.38 14.22 1.61
CA MET A 35 -0.20 13.41 1.89
C MET A 35 0.67 13.99 2.99
N ALA A 36 0.47 15.25 3.35
CA ALA A 36 1.25 15.88 4.40
C ALA A 36 0.85 15.37 5.79
N ALA A 37 -0.29 14.69 5.93
CA ALA A 37 -0.75 14.20 7.22
C ALA A 37 0.01 12.93 7.62
N PRO A 38 0.96 13.01 8.56
CA PRO A 38 1.73 11.82 8.96
C PRO A 38 0.87 10.74 9.60
N VAL A 39 -0.23 11.13 10.22
CA VAL A 39 -1.16 10.20 10.86
C VAL A 39 -1.79 9.29 9.81
N THR A 40 -2.13 9.82 8.63
CA THR A 40 -2.72 9.02 7.55
C THR A 40 -1.76 7.93 7.09
N ASP A 41 -0.49 8.28 6.91
CA ASP A 41 0.52 7.30 6.49
C ASP A 41 0.71 6.23 7.57
N LEU A 42 0.78 6.65 8.83
CA LEU A 42 0.95 5.71 9.93
C LEU A 42 -0.20 4.72 10.01
N LEU A 43 -1.44 5.21 9.91
CA LEU A 43 -2.62 4.36 9.95
C LEU A 43 -2.64 3.38 8.77
N ALA A 44 -2.24 3.85 7.60
CA ALA A 44 -2.18 2.98 6.42
C ALA A 44 -1.16 1.86 6.60
N PHE A 45 0.02 2.16 7.15
CA PHE A 45 1.02 1.15 7.43
C PHE A 45 0.51 0.12 8.45
N ILE A 46 -0.12 0.59 9.52
CA ILE A 46 -0.67 -0.30 10.54
C ILE A 46 -1.71 -1.23 9.91
N TRP A 47 -2.69 -0.68 9.19
CA TRP A 47 -3.72 -1.47 8.52
C TRP A 47 -3.13 -2.46 7.54
N GLY A 48 -2.17 -2.02 6.73
CA GLY A 48 -1.54 -2.90 5.75
C GLY A 48 -0.84 -4.07 6.39
N PHE A 49 -0.08 -3.82 7.45
CA PHE A 49 0.62 -4.89 8.16
C PHE A 49 -0.35 -5.83 8.87
N VAL A 50 -1.45 -5.30 9.42
CA VAL A 50 -2.48 -6.13 10.06
C VAL A 50 -3.08 -7.08 9.01
N PHE A 51 -3.40 -6.57 7.83
CA PHE A 51 -3.97 -7.41 6.77
C PHE A 51 -2.99 -8.49 6.32
N VAL A 52 -1.72 -8.13 6.18
CA VAL A 52 -0.70 -9.12 5.83
C VAL A 52 -0.59 -10.20 6.89
N ALA A 53 -0.58 -9.81 8.16
CA ALA A 53 -0.50 -10.75 9.28
C ALA A 53 -1.71 -11.70 9.27
N TYR A 54 -2.91 -11.18 9.08
CA TYR A 54 -4.10 -12.01 9.00
C TYR A 54 -4.08 -12.89 7.74
N GLY A 55 -3.57 -12.36 6.64
CA GLY A 55 -3.43 -13.16 5.43
C GLY A 55 -2.57 -14.40 5.64
N PHE A 56 -1.46 -14.24 6.33
CA PHE A 56 -0.59 -15.37 6.67
C PHE A 56 -1.25 -16.29 7.69
N GLN A 57 -1.89 -15.72 8.70
CA GLN A 57 -2.49 -16.50 9.79
C GLN A 57 -3.64 -17.37 9.29
N TYR A 58 -4.49 -16.82 8.42
CA TYR A 58 -5.65 -17.54 7.90
C TYR A 58 -5.41 -18.13 6.52
N ASP A 59 -4.16 -18.10 6.07
CA ASP A 59 -3.77 -18.68 4.78
C ASP A 59 -4.60 -18.09 3.63
N ASN A 60 -4.82 -16.79 3.67
CA ASN A 60 -5.62 -16.07 2.69
C ASN A 60 -4.73 -15.12 1.88
N ALA A 61 -4.37 -15.54 0.66
CA ALA A 61 -3.47 -14.76 -0.19
C ALA A 61 -4.08 -13.42 -0.61
N ILE A 62 -5.40 -13.32 -0.67
CA ILE A 62 -6.08 -12.07 -1.02
C ILE A 62 -5.83 -11.00 0.04
N LEU A 63 -5.95 -11.38 1.32
CA LEU A 63 -5.63 -10.45 2.41
C LEU A 63 -4.17 -10.04 2.38
N THR A 64 -3.27 -10.99 2.15
CA THR A 64 -1.84 -10.71 2.02
C THR A 64 -1.59 -9.71 0.90
N PHE A 65 -2.20 -9.93 -0.26
CA PHE A 65 -2.08 -9.06 -1.42
C PHE A 65 -2.59 -7.65 -1.10
N MET A 66 -3.78 -7.55 -0.52
CA MET A 66 -4.38 -6.25 -0.22
C MET A 66 -3.56 -5.44 0.78
N GLY A 67 -3.14 -6.10 1.86
CA GLY A 67 -2.33 -5.43 2.87
C GLY A 67 -0.99 -4.97 2.34
N ALA A 68 -0.31 -5.83 1.61
CA ALA A 68 0.98 -5.50 1.03
C ALA A 68 0.86 -4.40 -0.02
N SER A 69 -0.21 -4.38 -0.81
CA SER A 69 -0.44 -3.31 -1.79
C SER A 69 -0.59 -1.95 -1.12
N ILE A 70 -1.32 -1.90 0.00
CA ILE A 70 -1.48 -0.66 0.76
C ILE A 70 -0.12 -0.16 1.27
N VAL A 71 0.68 -1.06 1.83
CA VAL A 71 1.99 -0.69 2.35
C VAL A 71 2.89 -0.18 1.22
N VAL A 72 2.94 -0.88 0.09
CA VAL A 72 3.79 -0.48 -1.03
C VAL A 72 3.38 0.89 -1.57
N GLU A 73 2.08 1.11 -1.75
CA GLU A 73 1.57 2.39 -2.25
C GLU A 73 1.98 3.54 -1.33
N HIS A 74 1.85 3.35 -0.02
CA HIS A 74 2.21 4.40 0.92
C HIS A 74 3.71 4.59 1.08
N VAL A 75 4.52 3.56 0.85
CA VAL A 75 5.97 3.72 0.80
C VAL A 75 6.35 4.66 -0.35
N PHE A 76 5.75 4.49 -1.53
CA PHE A 76 6.03 5.37 -2.65
C PHE A 76 5.55 6.79 -2.39
N GLN A 77 4.38 6.95 -1.75
CA GLN A 77 3.90 8.28 -1.38
C GLN A 77 4.84 8.96 -0.40
N LEU A 78 5.32 8.23 0.60
CA LEU A 78 6.22 8.77 1.60
C LEU A 78 7.55 9.18 0.96
N LYS A 79 8.07 8.36 0.07
CA LYS A 79 9.31 8.67 -0.66
C LYS A 79 9.16 9.96 -1.46
N ARG A 80 7.99 10.19 -2.04
CA ARG A 80 7.71 11.40 -2.80
C ARG A 80 7.75 12.66 -1.92
N LYS A 81 7.26 12.56 -0.69
CA LYS A 81 7.25 13.70 0.24
C LYS A 81 8.64 14.11 0.71
N VAL A 82 9.55 13.16 0.72
CA VAL A 82 10.91 13.38 1.14
C VAL A 82 11.78 13.76 -0.04
#